data_513648ca160918c9917b8527142034c2
#
_entry.id   513648ca160918c9917b8527142034c2
#
_cell.length_a   1.000
_cell.length_b   1.000
_cell.length_c   1.000
_cell.angle_alpha   90.00
_cell.angle_beta   90.00
_cell.angle_gamma   90.00
#
_symmetry.space_group_name_H-M   'P 1'
#
loop_
_entity.id
_entity.type
_entity.pdbx_description
1 polymer ?
#
loop_
_entity_poly.entity_id
_entity_poly.type
_entity_poly.pdbx_seq_one_letter_code
_entity_poly.pdbx_strand_id
1 'polypeptide(L)'
;MLRRVPEASRGRSLYPRAYMQWSISSFAFISGDGIIRPMRLQPIIVPGWQGSGPGHWQTHWARTLPHAVRLQQRDWHQPQRAEWVAALAAAVDAAPTPVLLIAHSLGCLVSAALPIALRAKVAGALLVAPADVERPGAPAAIAAFGPVPRQPLPYQSVVIASDDDPYCRLERARQFAQDWGSRLVVLQGAGHINADSQLGAWPQGLKQLAALRRRACWRISPPAEKIPPVPAGIMAPPRYG
;
A
#
# COMPACT_ATOMS: atom_id res chain seq x y z
N MET A 1 -24.30 8.91 -58.58
CA MET A 1 -23.18 9.76 -58.12
C MET A 1 -23.03 9.50 -56.61
N LEU A 2 -22.27 8.50 -56.23
CA LEU A 2 -22.07 8.06 -54.83
C LEU A 2 -20.84 8.75 -54.30
N ARG A 3 -20.98 9.64 -53.29
CA ARG A 3 -19.88 10.29 -52.61
C ARG A 3 -19.28 9.29 -51.59
N ARG A 4 -17.97 9.03 -51.71
CA ARG A 4 -17.18 8.24 -50.76
C ARG A 4 -16.97 9.06 -49.46
N VAL A 5 -17.24 8.42 -48.33
CA VAL A 5 -16.89 8.91 -47.00
C VAL A 5 -15.39 8.64 -46.77
N PRO A 6 -14.58 9.61 -46.28
CA PRO A 6 -13.17 9.35 -46.00
C PRO A 6 -12.99 8.54 -44.71
N GLU A 7 -12.11 7.58 -44.80
CA GLU A 7 -11.64 6.67 -43.77
C GLU A 7 -10.98 7.46 -42.63
N ALA A 8 -11.47 7.27 -41.40
CA ALA A 8 -10.92 7.93 -40.22
C ALA A 8 -9.50 7.41 -39.93
N SER A 9 -8.55 8.33 -39.95
CA SER A 9 -7.15 8.12 -39.58
C SER A 9 -7.02 7.50 -38.19
N ARG A 10 -6.36 6.35 -38.11
CA ARG A 10 -5.93 5.71 -36.87
C ARG A 10 -5.01 6.66 -36.09
N GLY A 11 -5.55 7.27 -35.04
CA GLY A 11 -4.80 8.11 -34.12
C GLY A 11 -3.67 7.29 -33.46
N ARG A 12 -2.44 7.68 -33.71
CA ARG A 12 -1.27 7.18 -33.00
C ARG A 12 -1.42 7.62 -31.53
N SER A 13 -1.44 6.64 -30.63
CA SER A 13 -1.37 6.85 -29.20
C SER A 13 -0.11 7.66 -28.87
N LEU A 14 -0.28 8.88 -28.38
CA LEU A 14 0.80 9.79 -27.95
C LEU A 14 1.32 9.49 -26.55
N TYR A 15 1.11 8.30 -26.04
CA TYR A 15 1.73 7.90 -24.78
C TYR A 15 3.01 7.11 -25.09
N PRO A 16 4.20 7.64 -24.73
CA PRO A 16 5.42 6.85 -24.80
C PRO A 16 5.24 5.64 -23.88
N ARG A 17 5.52 4.45 -24.43
CA ARG A 17 5.67 3.20 -23.69
C ARG A 17 6.92 3.25 -22.78
N ALA A 18 6.98 4.21 -21.89
CA ALA A 18 7.84 4.15 -20.73
C ALA A 18 7.09 3.38 -19.64
N TYR A 19 6.79 2.11 -19.93
CA TYR A 19 6.63 1.16 -18.84
C TYR A 19 7.98 1.17 -18.12
N MET A 20 8.02 1.88 -16.97
CA MET A 20 9.06 1.62 -15.99
C MET A 20 8.99 0.10 -15.76
N GLN A 21 9.90 -0.60 -16.41
CA GLN A 21 10.16 -1.99 -16.14
C GLN A 21 10.51 -2.01 -14.65
N TRP A 22 9.54 -2.42 -13.83
CA TRP A 22 9.75 -2.60 -12.40
C TRP A 22 10.84 -3.65 -12.29
N SER A 23 12.08 -3.16 -12.21
CA SER A 23 13.22 -4.00 -11.90
C SER A 23 12.86 -4.70 -10.59
N ILE A 24 12.56 -5.98 -10.70
CA ILE A 24 12.34 -6.90 -9.59
C ILE A 24 13.72 -7.09 -8.99
N SER A 25 14.22 -6.06 -8.28
CA SER A 25 15.41 -6.19 -7.45
C SER A 25 15.02 -7.15 -6.33
N SER A 26 15.50 -8.34 -6.50
CA SER A 26 15.20 -9.57 -5.81
C SER A 26 15.52 -9.46 -4.33
N PHE A 27 14.52 -9.20 -3.51
CA PHE A 27 14.57 -9.71 -2.15
C PHE A 27 14.02 -11.12 -2.23
N ALA A 28 14.90 -12.08 -2.05
CA ALA A 28 14.60 -13.47 -2.25
C ALA A 28 14.65 -14.18 -0.91
N PHE A 29 13.77 -15.15 -0.71
CA PHE A 29 13.94 -16.14 0.35
C PHE A 29 14.41 -17.46 -0.27
N ILE A 30 15.19 -18.21 0.48
CA ILE A 30 15.57 -19.57 0.08
C ILE A 30 14.38 -20.45 0.46
N SER A 31 13.68 -20.97 -0.54
CA SER A 31 12.66 -22.01 -0.35
C SER A 31 13.32 -23.33 0.05
N GLY A 32 12.57 -24.27 0.63
CA GLY A 32 13.10 -25.56 1.07
C GLY A 32 13.78 -26.40 -0.04
N ASP A 33 13.60 -26.02 -1.31
CA ASP A 33 14.26 -26.59 -2.49
C ASP A 33 15.57 -25.87 -2.88
N GLY A 34 16.05 -24.91 -2.06
CA GLY A 34 17.28 -24.14 -2.33
C GLY A 34 17.12 -23.05 -3.40
N ILE A 35 15.92 -22.84 -3.94
CA ILE A 35 15.69 -21.86 -5.00
C ILE A 35 15.42 -20.48 -4.36
N ILE A 36 16.18 -19.48 -4.83
CA ILE A 36 15.99 -18.09 -4.46
C ILE A 36 14.75 -17.53 -5.18
N ARG A 37 13.64 -17.34 -4.47
CA ARG A 37 12.41 -16.76 -5.04
C ARG A 37 12.21 -15.33 -4.56
N PRO A 38 11.85 -14.38 -5.45
CA PRO A 38 11.52 -13.04 -5.02
C PRO A 38 10.30 -13.08 -4.10
N MET A 39 10.38 -12.43 -2.93
CA MET A 39 9.25 -12.31 -2.03
C MET A 39 8.12 -11.56 -2.72
N ARG A 40 6.98 -12.22 -2.86
CA ARG A 40 5.76 -11.60 -3.38
C ARG A 40 4.97 -11.00 -2.21
N LEU A 41 4.53 -9.77 -2.38
CA LEU A 41 3.58 -9.13 -1.49
C LEU A 41 2.25 -8.94 -2.23
N GLN A 42 1.14 -9.15 -1.51
CA GLN A 42 -0.22 -8.91 -2.03
C GLN A 42 -0.61 -7.46 -1.76
N PRO A 43 -0.68 -6.56 -2.76
CA PRO A 43 -1.21 -5.23 -2.55
C PRO A 43 -2.72 -5.30 -2.28
N ILE A 44 -3.18 -4.71 -1.17
CA ILE A 44 -4.60 -4.49 -0.90
C ILE A 44 -4.85 -2.98 -0.85
N ILE A 45 -5.65 -2.50 -1.79
CA ILE A 45 -6.06 -1.11 -1.87
C ILE A 45 -7.31 -0.93 -1.02
N VAL A 46 -7.22 -0.02 -0.05
CA VAL A 46 -8.28 0.26 0.93
C VAL A 46 -8.79 1.69 0.70
N PRO A 47 -9.88 1.88 -0.05
CA PRO A 47 -10.44 3.20 -0.32
C PRO A 47 -11.03 3.85 0.94
N GLY A 48 -11.22 5.17 0.86
CA GLY A 48 -11.91 5.96 1.87
C GLY A 48 -13.42 6.02 1.66
N TRP A 49 -14.08 6.91 2.43
CA TRP A 49 -15.49 7.21 2.31
C TRP A 49 -15.85 7.63 0.89
N GLN A 50 -16.99 7.19 0.39
CA GLN A 50 -17.47 7.34 -1.00
C GLN A 50 -16.61 6.61 -2.05
N GLY A 51 -15.61 5.82 -1.61
CA GLY A 51 -14.74 5.05 -2.50
C GLY A 51 -13.74 5.93 -3.27
N SER A 52 -13.00 5.30 -4.16
CA SER A 52 -12.05 5.99 -5.05
C SER A 52 -12.56 5.90 -6.48
N GLY A 53 -13.13 6.99 -7.00
CA GLY A 53 -13.69 7.08 -8.36
C GLY A 53 -12.63 6.93 -9.47
N PRO A 54 -13.07 7.02 -10.75
CA PRO A 54 -12.20 6.78 -11.91
C PRO A 54 -10.94 7.64 -11.98
N GLY A 55 -11.02 8.92 -11.55
CA GLY A 55 -9.88 9.86 -11.54
C GLY A 55 -8.94 9.72 -10.34
N HIS A 56 -9.26 8.86 -9.38
CA HIS A 56 -8.47 8.70 -8.16
C HIS A 56 -7.23 7.81 -8.43
N TRP A 57 -6.07 8.18 -7.85
CA TRP A 57 -4.82 7.44 -8.00
C TRP A 57 -4.93 5.97 -7.57
N GLN A 58 -5.74 5.65 -6.54
CA GLN A 58 -5.97 4.24 -6.14
C GLN A 58 -6.63 3.43 -7.25
N THR A 59 -7.51 4.03 -8.05
CA THR A 59 -8.13 3.36 -9.20
C THR A 59 -7.13 3.09 -10.32
N HIS A 60 -6.19 4.02 -10.56
CA HIS A 60 -5.07 3.78 -11.47
C HIS A 60 -4.18 2.64 -10.96
N TRP A 61 -3.84 2.65 -9.68
CA TRP A 61 -2.97 1.62 -9.10
C TRP A 61 -3.64 0.24 -9.05
N ALA A 62 -4.94 0.17 -8.83
CA ALA A 62 -5.69 -1.09 -8.88
C ALA A 62 -5.57 -1.80 -10.24
N ARG A 63 -5.41 -1.01 -11.32
CA ARG A 63 -5.29 -1.53 -12.70
C ARG A 63 -3.84 -1.85 -13.09
N THR A 64 -2.87 -1.23 -12.44
CA THR A 64 -1.46 -1.26 -12.87
C THR A 64 -0.55 -2.05 -11.94
N LEU A 65 -0.87 -2.14 -10.64
CA LEU A 65 -0.09 -2.93 -9.70
C LEU A 65 -0.38 -4.43 -9.88
N PRO A 66 0.64 -5.26 -10.08
CA PRO A 66 0.43 -6.70 -10.22
C PRO A 66 -0.25 -7.29 -8.98
N HIS A 67 -1.25 -8.13 -9.21
CA HIS A 67 -2.01 -8.85 -8.18
C HIS A 67 -2.70 -7.93 -7.14
N ALA A 68 -2.90 -6.65 -7.45
CA ALA A 68 -3.60 -5.76 -6.53
C ALA A 68 -5.07 -6.18 -6.34
N VAL A 69 -5.49 -6.28 -5.09
CA VAL A 69 -6.89 -6.45 -4.71
C VAL A 69 -7.41 -5.09 -4.24
N ARG A 70 -8.45 -4.60 -4.87
CA ARG A 70 -9.17 -3.40 -4.40
C ARG A 70 -10.31 -3.85 -3.52
N LEU A 71 -10.25 -3.47 -2.25
CA LEU A 71 -11.29 -3.80 -1.27
C LEU A 71 -12.64 -3.25 -1.73
N GLN A 72 -13.67 -4.06 -1.58
CA GLN A 72 -15.05 -3.66 -1.80
C GLN A 72 -15.76 -3.51 -0.46
N GLN A 73 -16.62 -2.50 -0.37
CA GLN A 73 -17.45 -2.27 0.80
C GLN A 73 -18.92 -2.42 0.40
N ARG A 74 -19.76 -2.85 1.33
CA ARG A 74 -21.20 -3.02 1.08
C ARG A 74 -21.87 -1.69 0.79
N ASP A 75 -21.53 -0.67 1.56
CA ASP A 75 -22.04 0.69 1.39
C ASP A 75 -20.90 1.69 1.51
N TRP A 76 -20.73 2.52 0.47
CA TRP A 76 -19.72 3.55 0.42
C TRP A 76 -20.17 4.87 1.03
N HIS A 77 -21.49 5.10 1.15
CA HIS A 77 -22.07 6.37 1.59
C HIS A 77 -22.47 6.34 3.07
N GLN A 78 -22.94 5.19 3.56
CA GLN A 78 -23.31 4.96 4.95
C GLN A 78 -22.40 3.86 5.55
N PRO A 79 -21.09 4.16 5.75
CA PRO A 79 -20.12 3.17 6.14
C PRO A 79 -20.35 2.71 7.58
N GLN A 80 -20.34 1.39 7.79
CA GLN A 80 -20.39 0.79 9.12
C GLN A 80 -18.99 0.31 9.50
N ARG A 81 -18.40 0.87 10.57
CA ARG A 81 -17.02 0.56 10.98
C ARG A 81 -16.76 -0.94 11.08
N ALA A 82 -17.65 -1.68 11.76
CA ALA A 82 -17.47 -3.12 11.96
C ALA A 82 -17.43 -3.88 10.63
N GLU A 83 -18.32 -3.54 9.68
CA GLU A 83 -18.36 -4.17 8.36
C GLU A 83 -17.12 -3.85 7.52
N TRP A 84 -16.68 -2.58 7.53
CA TRP A 84 -15.51 -2.16 6.80
C TRP A 84 -14.23 -2.83 7.31
N VAL A 85 -14.09 -2.94 8.63
CA VAL A 85 -12.97 -3.66 9.26
C VAL A 85 -13.06 -5.15 8.96
N ALA A 86 -14.26 -5.77 9.02
CA ALA A 86 -14.44 -7.18 8.71
C ALA A 86 -14.11 -7.49 7.24
N ALA A 87 -14.49 -6.61 6.30
CA ALA A 87 -14.13 -6.77 4.88
C ALA A 87 -12.61 -6.74 4.67
N LEU A 88 -11.89 -5.81 5.34
CA LEU A 88 -10.43 -5.79 5.29
C LEU A 88 -9.83 -7.04 5.95
N ALA A 89 -10.35 -7.44 7.10
CA ALA A 89 -9.89 -8.63 7.82
C ALA A 89 -10.01 -9.89 6.95
N ALA A 90 -11.14 -10.08 6.28
CA ALA A 90 -11.36 -11.20 5.36
C ALA A 90 -10.38 -11.17 4.17
N ALA A 91 -10.13 -9.99 3.59
CA ALA A 91 -9.19 -9.84 2.48
C ALA A 91 -7.74 -10.13 2.90
N VAL A 92 -7.33 -9.70 4.10
CA VAL A 92 -6.00 -9.99 4.67
C VAL A 92 -5.88 -11.48 5.00
N ASP A 93 -6.93 -12.07 5.55
CA ASP A 93 -6.90 -13.50 5.91
C ASP A 93 -6.81 -14.41 4.70
N ALA A 94 -7.53 -14.11 3.65
CA ALA A 94 -7.53 -14.85 2.39
C ALA A 94 -6.25 -14.64 1.53
N ALA A 95 -5.40 -13.67 1.88
CA ALA A 95 -4.21 -13.36 1.09
C ALA A 95 -3.20 -14.53 1.12
N PRO A 96 -2.75 -15.03 -0.04
CA PRO A 96 -1.81 -16.16 -0.14
C PRO A 96 -0.36 -15.78 0.22
N THR A 97 -0.05 -14.50 0.30
CA THR A 97 1.27 -13.95 0.61
C THR A 97 1.14 -12.76 1.57
N PRO A 98 2.23 -12.33 2.23
CA PRO A 98 2.17 -11.16 3.11
C PRO A 98 1.61 -9.93 2.38
N VAL A 99 0.80 -9.15 3.10
CA VAL A 99 0.00 -8.06 2.54
C VAL A 99 0.74 -6.72 2.60
N LEU A 100 0.60 -5.92 1.55
CA LEU A 100 0.98 -4.51 1.53
C LEU A 100 -0.29 -3.66 1.44
N LEU A 101 -0.67 -3.02 2.56
CA LEU A 101 -1.86 -2.17 2.61
C LEU A 101 -1.59 -0.83 1.92
N ILE A 102 -2.54 -0.36 1.10
CA ILE A 102 -2.50 0.92 0.39
C ILE A 102 -3.81 1.65 0.68
N ALA A 103 -3.83 2.40 1.76
CA ALA A 103 -5.03 3.00 2.29
C ALA A 103 -5.11 4.50 2.01
N HIS A 104 -6.32 5.01 1.84
CA HIS A 104 -6.61 6.43 1.68
C HIS A 104 -7.73 6.86 2.63
N SER A 105 -7.59 8.04 3.23
CA SER A 105 -8.62 8.70 4.02
C SER A 105 -9.18 7.80 5.13
N LEU A 106 -10.49 7.53 5.16
CA LEU A 106 -11.15 6.62 6.10
C LEU A 106 -10.56 5.20 6.06
N GLY A 107 -10.06 4.76 4.91
CA GLY A 107 -9.37 3.48 4.76
C GLY A 107 -8.12 3.35 5.63
N CYS A 108 -7.46 4.46 6.00
CA CYS A 108 -6.33 4.45 6.93
C CYS A 108 -6.78 4.05 8.34
N LEU A 109 -7.95 4.53 8.78
CA LEU A 109 -8.52 4.19 10.08
C LEU A 109 -8.96 2.72 10.12
N VAL A 110 -9.55 2.23 9.03
CA VAL A 110 -9.89 0.81 8.87
C VAL A 110 -8.64 -0.05 8.97
N SER A 111 -7.54 0.36 8.34
CA SER A 111 -6.24 -0.33 8.38
C SER A 111 -5.65 -0.34 9.80
N ALA A 112 -5.74 0.78 10.53
CA ALA A 112 -5.30 0.88 11.91
C ALA A 112 -6.16 0.05 12.89
N ALA A 113 -7.42 -0.19 12.54
CA ALA A 113 -8.37 -0.98 13.31
C ALA A 113 -8.34 -2.49 12.97
N LEU A 114 -7.45 -2.94 12.08
CA LEU A 114 -7.31 -4.36 11.73
C LEU A 114 -7.06 -5.19 13.00
N PRO A 115 -7.77 -6.34 13.20
CA PRO A 115 -7.57 -7.23 14.34
C PRO A 115 -6.11 -7.65 14.54
N ILE A 116 -5.66 -7.68 15.79
CA ILE A 116 -4.25 -7.96 16.15
C ILE A 116 -3.78 -9.28 15.55
N ALA A 117 -4.62 -10.32 15.59
CA ALA A 117 -4.29 -11.64 15.06
C ALA A 117 -3.91 -11.64 13.57
N LEU A 118 -4.43 -10.69 12.79
CA LEU A 118 -4.16 -10.58 11.35
C LEU A 118 -3.00 -9.65 11.01
N ARG A 119 -2.54 -8.84 11.97
CA ARG A 119 -1.46 -7.88 11.73
C ARG A 119 -0.13 -8.55 11.37
N ALA A 120 0.09 -9.78 11.80
CA ALA A 120 1.27 -10.56 11.43
C ALA A 120 1.33 -10.89 9.92
N LYS A 121 0.18 -10.92 9.23
CA LYS A 121 0.11 -11.09 7.77
C LYS A 121 0.42 -9.81 7.00
N VAL A 122 0.51 -8.64 7.67
CA VAL A 122 0.79 -7.35 7.03
C VAL A 122 2.29 -7.08 7.04
N ALA A 123 2.88 -6.98 5.87
CA ALA A 123 4.28 -6.63 5.68
C ALA A 123 4.54 -5.12 5.84
N GLY A 124 3.56 -4.30 5.45
CA GLY A 124 3.65 -2.85 5.55
C GLY A 124 2.38 -2.13 5.13
N ALA A 125 2.29 -0.83 5.46
CA ALA A 125 1.15 0.01 5.11
C ALA A 125 1.57 1.40 4.60
N LEU A 126 1.01 1.80 3.47
CA LEU A 126 1.02 3.16 2.96
C LEU A 126 -0.33 3.80 3.30
N LEU A 127 -0.31 4.77 4.22
CA LEU A 127 -1.49 5.42 4.80
C LEU A 127 -1.54 6.87 4.29
N VAL A 128 -2.39 7.13 3.30
CA VAL A 128 -2.43 8.41 2.58
C VAL A 128 -3.60 9.25 3.05
N ALA A 129 -3.33 10.49 3.44
CA ALA A 129 -4.32 11.47 3.89
C ALA A 129 -5.31 10.88 4.91
N PRO A 130 -4.87 10.38 6.09
CA PRO A 130 -5.77 9.81 7.08
C PRO A 130 -6.89 10.79 7.44
N ALA A 131 -8.15 10.34 7.45
CA ALA A 131 -9.26 11.21 7.82
C ALA A 131 -9.27 11.49 9.33
N ASP A 132 -9.44 12.75 9.74
CA ASP A 132 -9.74 13.09 11.13
C ASP A 132 -11.25 13.08 11.37
N VAL A 133 -11.78 11.94 11.79
CA VAL A 133 -13.20 11.76 12.10
C VAL A 133 -13.60 12.38 13.45
N GLU A 134 -12.61 12.78 14.26
CA GLU A 134 -12.80 13.39 15.58
C GLU A 134 -12.78 14.94 15.50
N ARG A 135 -12.52 15.52 14.32
CA ARG A 135 -12.50 16.96 14.13
C ARG A 135 -13.89 17.59 14.25
N PRO A 136 -14.01 18.84 14.72
CA PRO A 136 -15.27 19.59 14.65
C PRO A 136 -15.80 19.63 13.20
N GLY A 137 -17.09 19.37 13.02
CA GLY A 137 -17.73 19.34 11.70
C GLY A 137 -17.40 18.11 10.84
N ALA A 138 -16.85 17.04 11.42
CA ALA A 138 -16.76 15.77 10.73
C ALA A 138 -18.15 15.25 10.34
N PRO A 139 -18.32 14.69 9.12
CA PRO A 139 -19.62 14.15 8.71
C PRO A 139 -20.13 13.07 9.66
N ALA A 140 -21.41 13.14 10.06
CA ALA A 140 -22.02 12.18 10.97
C ALA A 140 -21.91 10.73 10.47
N ALA A 141 -21.94 10.52 9.15
CA ALA A 141 -21.81 9.21 8.52
C ALA A 141 -20.50 8.47 8.88
N ILE A 142 -19.43 9.21 9.20
CA ILE A 142 -18.11 8.61 9.51
C ILE A 142 -17.74 8.75 10.99
N ALA A 143 -18.58 9.36 11.82
CA ALA A 143 -18.30 9.59 13.25
C ALA A 143 -18.07 8.28 14.03
N ALA A 144 -18.76 7.20 13.65
CA ALA A 144 -18.60 5.87 14.26
C ALA A 144 -17.21 5.23 14.08
N PHE A 145 -16.35 5.81 13.24
CA PHE A 145 -14.95 5.36 13.10
C PHE A 145 -14.04 5.91 14.22
N GLY A 146 -14.51 6.85 15.01
CA GLY A 146 -13.89 7.23 16.29
C GLY A 146 -14.27 6.26 17.42
N PRO A 147 -13.49 6.21 18.53
CA PRO A 147 -12.17 6.81 18.62
C PRO A 147 -11.15 6.12 17.70
N VAL A 148 -10.24 6.92 17.12
CA VAL A 148 -9.21 6.39 16.24
C VAL A 148 -8.18 5.60 17.05
N PRO A 149 -7.81 4.35 16.66
CA PRO A 149 -6.78 3.58 17.34
C PRO A 149 -5.44 4.32 17.38
N ARG A 150 -4.83 4.39 18.57
CA ARG A 150 -3.57 5.12 18.82
C ARG A 150 -2.40 4.22 19.20
N GLN A 151 -2.50 2.93 18.90
CA GLN A 151 -1.43 1.98 19.18
C GLN A 151 -0.46 1.88 18.01
N PRO A 152 0.85 1.69 18.27
CA PRO A 152 1.83 1.44 17.22
C PRO A 152 1.44 0.25 16.35
N LEU A 153 1.64 0.39 15.04
CA LEU A 153 1.46 -0.69 14.08
C LEU A 153 2.69 -1.61 14.13
N PRO A 154 2.53 -2.94 14.19
CA PRO A 154 3.66 -3.86 14.36
C PRO A 154 4.46 -4.09 13.06
N TYR A 155 4.13 -3.35 12.00
CA TYR A 155 4.74 -3.44 10.68
C TYR A 155 5.21 -2.06 10.19
N GLN A 156 6.07 -2.06 9.16
CA GLN A 156 6.56 -0.83 8.56
C GLN A 156 5.39 -0.03 7.96
N SER A 157 5.28 1.24 8.32
CA SER A 157 4.23 2.10 7.79
C SER A 157 4.74 3.49 7.43
N VAL A 158 4.05 4.12 6.48
CA VAL A 158 4.30 5.48 6.03
C VAL A 158 2.97 6.21 5.99
N VAL A 159 2.85 7.30 6.72
CA VAL A 159 1.78 8.28 6.58
C VAL A 159 2.22 9.31 5.55
N ILE A 160 1.39 9.56 4.54
CA ILE A 160 1.54 10.68 3.61
C ILE A 160 0.41 11.65 3.88
N ALA A 161 0.74 12.88 4.22
CA ALA A 161 -0.22 13.95 4.51
C ALA A 161 0.05 15.17 3.63
N SER A 162 -0.93 16.05 3.48
CA SER A 162 -0.77 17.36 2.89
C SER A 162 -0.84 18.44 3.96
N ASP A 163 -0.15 19.55 3.76
CA ASP A 163 -0.19 20.69 4.66
C ASP A 163 -1.47 21.54 4.53
N ASP A 164 -2.24 21.34 3.46
CA ASP A 164 -3.50 22.02 3.17
C ASP A 164 -4.72 21.06 3.10
N ASP A 165 -4.62 19.86 3.69
CA ASP A 165 -5.73 18.90 3.70
C ASP A 165 -6.93 19.44 4.51
N PRO A 166 -8.12 19.64 3.88
CA PRO A 166 -9.29 20.18 4.57
C PRO A 166 -9.93 19.19 5.55
N TYR A 167 -9.58 17.93 5.50
CA TYR A 167 -10.18 16.87 6.32
C TYR A 167 -9.29 16.38 7.46
N CYS A 168 -8.00 16.74 7.45
CA CYS A 168 -7.07 16.40 8.53
C CYS A 168 -5.94 17.42 8.58
N ARG A 169 -5.93 18.28 9.60
CA ARG A 169 -4.83 19.23 9.79
C ARG A 169 -3.49 18.52 9.91
N LEU A 170 -2.43 19.17 9.46
CA LEU A 170 -1.09 18.58 9.46
C LEU A 170 -0.64 18.13 10.87
N GLU A 171 -0.97 18.90 11.90
CA GLU A 171 -0.66 18.54 13.30
C GLU A 171 -1.33 17.22 13.68
N ARG A 172 -2.58 17.02 13.23
CA ARG A 172 -3.31 15.78 13.50
C ARG A 172 -2.72 14.60 12.72
N ALA A 173 -2.31 14.80 11.48
CA ALA A 173 -1.61 13.80 10.69
C ALA A 173 -0.25 13.42 11.31
N ARG A 174 0.48 14.39 11.89
CA ARG A 174 1.71 14.15 12.69
C ARG A 174 1.41 13.28 13.90
N GLN A 175 0.31 13.57 14.62
CA GLN A 175 -0.11 12.77 15.77
C GLN A 175 -0.43 11.32 15.34
N PHE A 176 -1.17 11.11 14.26
CA PHE A 176 -1.42 9.77 13.73
C PHE A 176 -0.12 9.04 13.37
N ALA A 177 0.80 9.72 12.70
CA ALA A 177 2.08 9.12 12.36
C ALA A 177 2.87 8.70 13.61
N GLN A 178 2.88 9.51 14.66
CA GLN A 178 3.51 9.23 15.93
C GLN A 178 2.84 8.05 16.64
N ASP A 179 1.50 8.09 16.82
CA ASP A 179 0.74 7.06 17.50
C ASP A 179 0.90 5.67 16.82
N TRP A 180 0.95 5.66 15.49
CA TRP A 180 1.11 4.43 14.71
C TRP A 180 2.56 3.99 14.51
N GLY A 181 3.54 4.78 14.96
CA GLY A 181 4.96 4.50 14.72
C GLY A 181 5.34 4.57 13.25
N SER A 182 4.62 5.39 12.47
CA SER A 182 4.79 5.54 11.03
C SER A 182 5.79 6.62 10.68
N ARG A 183 6.54 6.43 9.59
CA ARG A 183 7.28 7.52 8.97
C ARG A 183 6.30 8.52 8.34
N LEU A 184 6.45 9.81 8.62
CA LEU A 184 5.66 10.86 7.99
C LEU A 184 6.34 11.39 6.73
N VAL A 185 5.55 11.62 5.68
CA VAL A 185 5.90 12.37 4.47
C VAL A 185 4.84 13.46 4.29
N VAL A 186 5.28 14.71 4.15
CA VAL A 186 4.39 15.85 3.94
C VAL A 186 4.51 16.29 2.50
N LEU A 187 3.37 16.43 1.83
CA LEU A 187 3.24 17.07 0.52
C LEU A 187 2.75 18.49 0.73
N GLN A 188 3.18 19.40 -0.14
CA GLN A 188 2.74 20.80 -0.11
C GLN A 188 1.64 21.02 -1.12
N GLY A 189 0.54 21.64 -0.69
CA GLY A 189 -0.56 22.03 -1.55
C GLY A 189 -1.23 20.87 -2.28
N ALA A 190 -1.26 19.67 -1.69
CA ALA A 190 -1.80 18.48 -2.35
C ALA A 190 -3.27 18.17 -1.97
N GLY A 191 -3.91 19.05 -1.18
CA GLY A 191 -5.26 18.87 -0.70
C GLY A 191 -5.44 17.54 0.03
N HIS A 192 -6.55 16.86 -0.19
CA HIS A 192 -6.82 15.55 0.42
C HIS A 192 -6.16 14.37 -0.31
N ILE A 193 -5.25 14.64 -1.22
CA ILE A 193 -4.55 13.62 -2.02
C ILE A 193 -5.57 12.63 -2.66
N ASN A 194 -6.67 13.18 -3.15
CA ASN A 194 -7.79 12.46 -3.78
C ASN A 194 -7.87 12.74 -5.29
N ALA A 195 -9.03 12.57 -5.91
CA ALA A 195 -9.23 12.84 -7.34
C ALA A 195 -9.06 14.34 -7.67
N ASP A 196 -9.49 15.25 -6.76
CA ASP A 196 -9.41 16.69 -6.94
C ASP A 196 -7.96 17.19 -6.97
N SER A 197 -7.04 16.45 -6.36
CA SER A 197 -5.60 16.71 -6.40
C SER A 197 -4.96 16.43 -7.77
N GLN A 198 -5.69 15.88 -8.72
CA GLN A 198 -5.30 15.63 -10.13
C GLN A 198 -3.96 14.88 -10.30
N LEU A 199 -3.63 13.98 -9.37
CA LEU A 199 -2.34 13.29 -9.34
C LEU A 199 -2.20 12.21 -10.43
N GLY A 200 -3.30 11.79 -11.06
CA GLY A 200 -3.32 10.74 -12.07
C GLY A 200 -2.72 9.43 -11.56
N ALA A 201 -1.69 8.92 -12.24
CA ALA A 201 -0.96 7.71 -11.82
C ALA A 201 -0.05 7.90 -10.60
N TRP A 202 0.15 9.13 -10.17
CA TRP A 202 0.92 9.55 -8.99
C TRP A 202 2.31 8.89 -8.86
N PRO A 203 3.26 9.19 -9.74
CA PRO A 203 4.61 8.57 -9.72
C PRO A 203 5.36 8.77 -8.41
N GLN A 204 5.17 9.92 -7.73
CA GLN A 204 5.80 10.20 -6.44
C GLN A 204 5.29 9.25 -5.34
N GLY A 205 3.99 8.98 -5.31
CA GLY A 205 3.39 7.99 -4.41
C GLY A 205 3.91 6.58 -4.69
N LEU A 206 4.08 6.20 -5.96
CA LEU A 206 4.68 4.91 -6.35
C LEU A 206 6.12 4.78 -5.85
N LYS A 207 6.92 5.86 -5.84
CA LYS A 207 8.26 5.87 -5.25
C LYS A 207 8.21 5.57 -3.73
N GLN A 208 7.25 6.14 -3.00
CA GLN A 208 7.06 5.86 -1.58
C GLN A 208 6.63 4.41 -1.34
N LEU A 209 5.71 3.89 -2.14
CA LEU A 209 5.29 2.50 -2.09
C LEU A 209 6.46 1.53 -2.35
N ALA A 210 7.29 1.82 -3.35
CA ALA A 210 8.48 1.02 -3.66
C ALA A 210 9.50 1.03 -2.51
N ALA A 211 9.72 2.19 -1.88
CA ALA A 211 10.60 2.31 -0.72
C ALA A 211 10.07 1.54 0.49
N LEU A 212 8.76 1.63 0.76
CA LEU A 212 8.09 0.86 1.81
C LEU A 212 8.22 -0.65 1.55
N ARG A 213 7.93 -1.11 0.33
CA ARG A 213 8.05 -2.51 -0.07
C ARG A 213 9.46 -3.05 0.20
N ARG A 214 10.51 -2.31 -0.16
CA ARG A 214 11.90 -2.74 0.11
C ARG A 214 12.15 -2.94 1.60
N ARG A 215 11.71 -2.00 2.47
CA ARG A 215 11.86 -2.09 3.91
C ARG A 215 11.08 -3.26 4.51
N ALA A 216 9.85 -3.48 4.03
CA ALA A 216 8.99 -4.58 4.46
C ALA A 216 9.63 -5.94 4.13
N CYS A 217 10.13 -6.12 2.91
CA CYS A 217 10.83 -7.34 2.51
C CYS A 217 12.09 -7.60 3.34
N TRP A 218 12.87 -6.57 3.64
CA TRP A 218 14.07 -6.69 4.49
C TRP A 218 13.77 -7.21 5.89
N ARG A 219 12.66 -6.79 6.50
CA ARG A 219 12.26 -7.26 7.84
C ARG A 219 11.81 -8.71 7.89
N ILE A 220 11.16 -9.18 6.85
CA ILE A 220 10.62 -10.54 6.78
C ILE A 220 11.73 -11.55 6.40
N SER A 221 12.75 -11.10 5.69
CA SER A 221 13.92 -11.90 5.31
C SER A 221 15.18 -11.19 5.79
N PRO A 222 15.56 -11.33 7.08
CA PRO A 222 16.85 -10.81 7.53
C PRO A 222 17.97 -11.45 6.71
N PRO A 223 19.09 -10.72 6.48
CA PRO A 223 20.23 -11.27 5.78
C PRO A 223 20.64 -12.58 6.45
N ALA A 224 20.92 -13.60 5.66
CA ALA A 224 21.48 -14.84 6.17
C ALA A 224 22.67 -14.51 7.05
N GLU A 225 22.68 -15.01 8.28
CA GLU A 225 23.80 -14.89 9.19
C GLU A 225 25.05 -15.26 8.41
N LYS A 226 26.10 -14.41 8.44
CA LYS A 226 27.34 -14.71 7.74
C LYS A 226 27.81 -16.07 8.25
N ILE A 227 27.74 -17.09 7.39
CA ILE A 227 28.28 -18.40 7.72
C ILE A 227 29.75 -18.14 8.09
N PRO A 228 30.16 -18.45 9.33
CA PRO A 228 31.56 -18.29 9.71
C PRO A 228 32.40 -19.08 8.72
N PRO A 229 33.57 -18.58 8.31
CA PRO A 229 34.44 -19.30 7.40
C PRO A 229 34.69 -20.69 7.98
N VAL A 230 34.48 -21.71 7.17
CA VAL A 230 34.80 -23.11 7.51
C VAL A 230 36.28 -23.12 7.99
N PRO A 231 36.56 -23.55 9.23
CA PRO A 231 37.93 -23.56 9.71
C PRO A 231 38.80 -24.40 8.72
N ALA A 232 39.85 -23.77 8.24
CA ALA A 232 40.86 -24.46 7.38
C ALA A 232 41.53 -25.55 8.22
N GLY A 233 41.03 -26.78 8.12
CA GLY A 233 41.59 -27.89 8.93
C GLY A 233 40.95 -29.25 8.75
N ILE A 234 39.97 -29.40 7.82
CA ILE A 234 39.52 -30.76 7.48
C ILE A 234 40.38 -31.28 6.35
N MET A 235 41.39 -32.05 6.72
CA MET A 235 42.23 -32.80 5.78
C MET A 235 41.32 -33.72 4.92
N ALA A 236 41.52 -33.70 3.59
CA ALA A 236 40.88 -34.64 2.68
C ALA A 236 41.27 -36.09 3.06
N PRO A 237 40.36 -37.06 2.98
CA PRO A 237 40.68 -38.44 3.24
C PRO A 237 41.71 -38.96 2.23
N PRO A 238 42.63 -39.87 2.64
CA PRO A 238 43.67 -40.40 1.75
C PRO A 238 43.01 -41.17 0.59
N ARG A 239 43.51 -40.91 -0.62
CA ARG A 239 43.13 -41.72 -1.80
C ARG A 239 43.83 -43.07 -1.67
N TYR A 240 43.08 -44.14 -1.49
CA TYR A 240 43.58 -45.50 -1.65
C TYR A 240 43.77 -45.76 -3.14
N GLY A 241 44.98 -46.15 -3.51
CA GLY A 241 45.38 -46.67 -4.82
C GLY A 241 44.87 -48.09 -5.07
#